data_ce878e8434f224694b5637bbacf15853
#
_entry.id   ce878e8434f224694b5637bbacf15853
#
_cell.length_a   1.000
_cell.length_b   1.000
_cell.length_c   1.000
_cell.angle_alpha   90.00
_cell.angle_beta   90.00
_cell.angle_gamma   90.00
#
_symmetry.space_group_name_H-M   'P 1'
#
loop_
_entity.id
_entity.type
_entity.pdbx_description
1 polymer ?
#
loop_
_entity_poly.entity_id
_entity_poly.type
_entity_poly.pdbx_seq_one_letter_code
_entity_poly.pdbx_strand_id
1 'polypeptide(L)'
;GIRIVIAQSFAPIHERNNLNLGQLMGNHSMLERLQNGESIALSEFTSRYDPISRLILESGGILPFAKRLKSGEIELPDNNCEERPMNMVEKMIASKLLSQGGASKFVKPGDAVLAQVDGGYSHEFTTAQVHTFLSEEYGDDYSLPNPSKFAVFEDHLLYATGVERFSR
;
A
#
# COMPACT_ATOMS: atom_id res chain seq x y z
N GLY A 1 5.44 -5.70 -17.90
CA GLY A 1 4.12 -5.32 -17.40
C GLY A 1 3.70 -3.91 -17.85
N ILE A 2 2.46 -3.54 -17.56
CA ILE A 2 1.92 -2.19 -17.85
C ILE A 2 2.53 -1.21 -16.86
N ARG A 3 3.16 -0.12 -17.35
CA ARG A 3 3.79 0.89 -16.49
C ARG A 3 2.92 2.12 -16.26
N ILE A 4 2.11 2.48 -17.26
CA ILE A 4 1.28 3.68 -17.26
C ILE A 4 -0.14 3.29 -17.63
N VAL A 5 -1.12 3.79 -16.90
CA VAL A 5 -2.54 3.69 -17.20
C VAL A 5 -3.10 5.09 -17.42
N ILE A 6 -3.80 5.29 -18.53
CA ILE A 6 -4.40 6.59 -18.88
C ILE A 6 -5.91 6.47 -18.84
N ALA A 7 -6.56 7.34 -18.07
CA ALA A 7 -8.00 7.43 -18.00
C ALA A 7 -8.44 8.84 -17.61
N GLN A 8 -9.71 9.17 -17.84
CA GLN A 8 -10.26 10.44 -17.36
C GLN A 8 -10.36 10.47 -15.83
N SER A 9 -10.68 9.33 -15.21
CA SER A 9 -10.73 9.14 -13.77
C SER A 9 -10.46 7.69 -13.42
N PHE A 10 -10.15 7.44 -12.16
CA PHE A 10 -9.89 6.10 -11.62
C PHE A 10 -10.84 5.82 -10.46
N ALA A 11 -11.41 4.62 -10.41
CA ALA A 11 -12.12 4.16 -9.22
C ALA A 11 -11.14 4.03 -8.05
N PRO A 12 -11.53 4.39 -6.80
CA PRO A 12 -10.61 4.46 -5.66
C PRO A 12 -9.82 3.18 -5.39
N ILE A 13 -10.48 2.02 -5.51
CA ILE A 13 -9.80 0.71 -5.30
C ILE A 13 -8.76 0.48 -6.40
N HIS A 14 -9.12 0.73 -7.66
CA HIS A 14 -8.20 0.57 -8.79
C HIS A 14 -7.01 1.52 -8.67
N GLU A 15 -7.25 2.78 -8.32
CA GLU A 15 -6.21 3.77 -8.10
C GLU A 15 -5.23 3.32 -7.01
N ARG A 16 -5.75 2.83 -5.87
CA ARG A 16 -4.91 2.33 -4.77
C ARG A 16 -4.11 1.10 -5.17
N ASN A 17 -4.69 0.18 -5.94
CA ASN A 17 -3.97 -1.00 -6.43
C ASN A 17 -2.85 -0.61 -7.40
N ASN A 18 -3.10 0.30 -8.34
CA ASN A 18 -2.08 0.79 -9.26
C ASN A 18 -0.94 1.47 -8.51
N LEU A 19 -1.25 2.29 -7.50
CA LEU A 19 -0.26 2.93 -6.65
C LEU A 19 0.62 1.89 -5.94
N ASN A 20 0.01 0.87 -5.34
CA ASN A 20 0.73 -0.20 -4.64
C ASN A 20 1.61 -1.03 -5.59
N LEU A 21 1.24 -1.15 -6.86
CA LEU A 21 2.03 -1.81 -7.90
C LEU A 21 3.08 -0.90 -8.55
N GLY A 22 3.13 0.38 -8.18
CA GLY A 22 4.03 1.35 -8.79
C GLY A 22 3.64 1.73 -10.22
N GLN A 23 2.37 1.55 -10.60
CA GLN A 23 1.86 1.94 -11.92
C GLN A 23 1.50 3.42 -11.93
N LEU A 24 2.05 4.16 -12.87
CA LEU A 24 1.75 5.57 -13.06
C LEU A 24 0.35 5.74 -13.65
N MET A 25 -0.35 6.74 -13.19
CA MET A 25 -1.71 7.06 -13.63
C MET A 25 -1.76 8.47 -14.21
N GLY A 26 -2.13 8.57 -15.49
CA GLY A 26 -2.22 9.82 -16.22
C GLY A 26 -3.62 10.09 -16.75
N ASN A 27 -3.80 11.27 -17.31
CA ASN A 27 -5.03 11.73 -17.97
C ASN A 27 -4.86 11.83 -19.49
N HIS A 28 -5.92 12.20 -20.20
CA HIS A 28 -5.91 12.28 -21.66
C HIS A 28 -4.95 13.36 -22.20
N SER A 29 -4.73 14.47 -21.49
CA SER A 29 -3.76 15.47 -21.93
C SER A 29 -2.33 14.95 -21.90
N MET A 30 -2.00 14.10 -20.93
CA MET A 30 -0.72 13.39 -20.88
C MET A 30 -0.60 12.38 -22.04
N LEU A 31 -1.70 11.72 -22.40
CA LEU A 31 -1.72 10.82 -23.56
C LEU A 31 -1.36 11.57 -24.85
N GLU A 32 -1.98 12.71 -25.09
CA GLU A 32 -1.70 13.54 -26.28
C GLU A 32 -0.24 13.98 -26.32
N ARG A 33 0.33 14.39 -25.19
CA ARG A 33 1.75 14.77 -25.10
C ARG A 33 2.67 13.58 -25.40
N LEU A 34 2.35 12.39 -24.85
CA LEU A 34 3.11 11.17 -25.13
C LEU A 34 3.03 10.76 -26.62
N GLN A 35 1.85 10.89 -27.24
CA GLN A 35 1.67 10.63 -28.67
C GLN A 35 2.45 11.59 -29.57
N ASN A 36 2.65 12.82 -29.10
CA ASN A 36 3.48 13.83 -29.78
C ASN A 36 4.99 13.63 -29.51
N GLY A 37 5.38 12.59 -28.78
CA GLY A 37 6.77 12.29 -28.48
C GLY A 37 7.37 13.14 -27.35
N GLU A 38 6.54 13.82 -26.57
CA GLU A 38 7.00 14.60 -25.41
C GLU A 38 7.40 13.69 -24.25
N SER A 39 8.44 14.08 -23.53
CA SER A 39 8.79 13.48 -22.24
C SER A 39 7.99 14.12 -21.13
N ILE A 40 7.39 13.30 -20.27
CA ILE A 40 6.65 13.74 -19.08
C ILE A 40 7.48 13.40 -17.85
N ALA A 41 7.71 14.40 -16.99
CA ALA A 41 8.46 14.18 -15.76
C ALA A 41 7.68 13.29 -14.79
N LEU A 42 8.38 12.41 -14.05
CA LEU A 42 7.77 11.54 -13.04
C LEU A 42 6.95 12.34 -12.01
N SER A 43 7.43 13.51 -11.62
CA SER A 43 6.74 14.40 -10.69
C SER A 43 5.36 14.84 -11.17
N GLU A 44 5.10 14.91 -12.48
CA GLU A 44 3.76 15.25 -12.99
C GLU A 44 2.74 14.14 -12.71
N PHE A 45 3.18 12.88 -12.63
CA PHE A 45 2.34 11.75 -12.25
C PHE A 45 2.16 11.64 -10.73
N THR A 46 3.17 12.06 -9.94
CA THR A 46 3.21 11.78 -8.49
C THR A 46 2.79 12.95 -7.62
N SER A 47 2.86 14.21 -8.12
CA SER A 47 2.64 15.43 -7.33
C SER A 47 1.26 15.56 -6.68
N ARG A 48 0.25 14.90 -7.22
CA ARG A 48 -1.12 14.91 -6.69
C ARG A 48 -1.32 14.04 -5.44
N TYR A 49 -0.37 13.16 -5.15
CA TYR A 49 -0.46 12.21 -4.05
C TYR A 49 0.18 12.76 -2.78
N ASP A 50 -0.27 12.23 -1.65
CA ASP A 50 0.37 12.48 -0.36
C ASP A 50 1.83 12.01 -0.36
N PRO A 51 2.66 12.50 0.58
CA PRO A 51 4.09 12.22 0.57
C PRO A 51 4.44 10.71 0.63
N ILE A 52 3.67 9.91 1.37
CA ILE A 52 3.92 8.46 1.48
C ILE A 52 3.53 7.75 0.19
N SER A 53 2.35 8.04 -0.36
CA SER A 53 1.89 7.50 -1.64
C SER A 53 2.85 7.85 -2.78
N ARG A 54 3.43 9.05 -2.75
CA ARG A 54 4.47 9.48 -3.69
C ARG A 54 5.71 8.62 -3.58
N LEU A 55 6.23 8.41 -2.37
CA LEU A 55 7.40 7.54 -2.13
C LEU A 55 7.16 6.10 -2.59
N ILE A 56 5.94 5.57 -2.42
CA ILE A 56 5.57 4.24 -2.92
C ILE A 56 5.67 4.20 -4.45
N LEU A 57 5.08 5.17 -5.15
CA LEU A 57 5.13 5.25 -6.62
C LEU A 57 6.57 5.42 -7.13
N GLU A 58 7.33 6.32 -6.54
CA GLU A 58 8.72 6.61 -6.93
C GLU A 58 9.67 5.45 -6.61
N SER A 59 9.30 4.60 -5.65
CA SER A 59 10.02 3.35 -5.35
C SER A 59 9.68 2.21 -6.32
N GLY A 60 8.64 2.36 -7.15
CA GLY A 60 8.17 1.30 -8.05
C GLY A 60 7.17 0.35 -7.40
N GLY A 61 6.51 0.75 -6.33
CA GLY A 61 5.46 0.01 -5.63
C GLY A 61 5.75 -0.24 -4.16
N ILE A 62 4.77 -0.85 -3.49
CA ILE A 62 4.81 -1.00 -2.02
C ILE A 62 5.91 -1.95 -1.53
N LEU A 63 6.23 -3.02 -2.27
CA LEU A 63 7.26 -3.97 -1.86
C LEU A 63 8.67 -3.37 -2.00
N PRO A 64 9.06 -2.76 -3.14
CA PRO A 64 10.31 -2.02 -3.23
C PRO A 64 10.41 -0.88 -2.20
N PHE A 65 9.32 -0.14 -1.98
CA PHE A 65 9.25 0.89 -0.94
C PHE A 65 9.58 0.32 0.44
N ALA A 66 8.95 -0.80 0.83
CA ALA A 66 9.19 -1.43 2.12
C ALA A 66 10.64 -1.91 2.28
N LYS A 67 11.26 -2.43 1.22
CA LYS A 67 12.68 -2.84 1.22
C LYS A 67 13.61 -1.64 1.44
N ARG A 68 13.39 -0.54 0.70
CA ARG A 68 14.18 0.68 0.78
C ARG A 68 14.02 1.38 2.14
N LEU A 69 12.81 1.37 2.70
CA LEU A 69 12.57 1.87 4.04
C LEU A 69 13.29 1.04 5.10
N LYS A 70 13.23 -0.29 4.99
CA LYS A 70 13.90 -1.21 5.92
C LYS A 70 15.43 -1.11 5.84
N SER A 71 15.99 -0.85 4.67
CA SER A 71 17.43 -0.64 4.49
C SER A 71 17.92 0.74 4.94
N GLY A 72 17.02 1.68 5.26
CA GLY A 72 17.37 3.06 5.59
C GLY A 72 17.74 3.93 4.38
N GLU A 73 17.50 3.46 3.16
CA GLU A 73 17.73 4.22 1.93
C GLU A 73 16.76 5.40 1.79
N ILE A 74 15.55 5.26 2.30
CA ILE A 74 14.54 6.31 2.35
C ILE A 74 14.07 6.52 3.78
N GLU A 75 13.72 7.76 4.09
CA GLU A 75 13.15 8.15 5.37
C GLU A 75 11.66 8.49 5.20
N LEU A 76 10.89 8.24 6.26
CA LEU A 76 9.49 8.64 6.28
C LEU A 76 9.38 10.15 6.47
N PRO A 77 8.51 10.82 5.73
CA PRO A 77 8.26 12.24 5.94
C PRO A 77 7.61 12.46 7.30
N ASP A 78 8.01 13.54 7.96
CA ASP A 78 7.34 14.00 9.17
C ASP A 78 5.93 14.50 8.83
N ASN A 79 4.98 14.17 9.67
CA ASN A 79 3.62 14.65 9.53
C ASN A 79 3.44 16.11 10.02
N ASN A 80 4.46 16.70 10.66
CA ASN A 80 4.50 18.09 11.14
C ASN A 80 3.23 18.54 11.88
N CYS A 81 2.57 17.60 12.58
CA CYS A 81 1.38 17.92 13.33
C CYS A 81 1.76 18.54 14.68
N GLU A 82 1.33 19.77 14.93
CA GLU A 82 1.52 20.43 16.22
C GLU A 82 0.70 19.74 17.32
N GLU A 83 1.09 20.00 18.58
CA GLU A 83 0.36 19.51 19.73
C GLU A 83 -1.08 20.02 19.73
N ARG A 84 -2.04 19.10 19.82
CA ARG A 84 -3.47 19.41 19.77
C ARG A 84 -4.28 18.35 20.52
N PRO A 85 -5.50 18.69 20.96
CA PRO A 85 -6.46 17.69 21.43
C PRO A 85 -6.78 16.70 20.31
N MET A 86 -6.72 15.41 20.64
CA MET A 86 -7.00 14.31 19.74
C MET A 86 -8.19 13.50 20.20
N ASN A 87 -9.00 13.05 19.24
CA ASN A 87 -10.06 12.08 19.52
C ASN A 87 -9.46 10.66 19.75
N MET A 88 -10.31 9.69 20.07
CA MET A 88 -9.87 8.32 20.38
C MET A 88 -9.11 7.68 19.22
N VAL A 89 -9.61 7.81 17.99
CA VAL A 89 -8.99 7.22 16.79
C VAL A 89 -7.62 7.84 16.53
N GLU A 90 -7.53 9.16 16.59
CA GLU A 90 -6.27 9.89 16.44
C GLU A 90 -5.23 9.45 17.48
N LYS A 91 -5.64 9.26 18.74
CA LYS A 91 -4.76 8.75 19.81
C LYS A 91 -4.29 7.32 19.55
N MET A 92 -5.17 6.46 19.04
CA MET A 92 -4.80 5.09 18.68
C MET A 92 -3.76 5.08 17.55
N ILE A 93 -3.98 5.85 16.48
CA ILE A 93 -3.03 5.98 15.37
C ILE A 93 -1.72 6.57 15.87
N ALA A 94 -1.77 7.66 16.63
CA ALA A 94 -0.59 8.35 17.17
C ALA A 94 0.29 7.43 18.04
N SER A 95 -0.33 6.50 18.79
CA SER A 95 0.41 5.53 19.62
C SER A 95 1.14 4.45 18.81
N LYS A 96 0.85 4.33 17.52
CA LYS A 96 1.38 3.30 16.62
C LYS A 96 2.22 3.88 15.48
N LEU A 97 2.46 5.18 15.48
CA LEU A 97 3.24 5.82 14.42
C LEU A 97 4.62 5.16 14.28
N LEU A 98 4.96 4.83 13.05
CA LEU A 98 6.32 4.51 12.67
C LEU A 98 7.00 5.84 12.33
N SER A 99 7.78 6.35 13.28
CA SER A 99 8.54 7.59 13.09
C SER A 99 10.03 7.29 13.13
N GLN A 100 10.78 7.96 12.27
CA GLN A 100 12.24 8.00 12.36
C GLN A 100 12.60 9.32 13.05
N GLY A 101 13.06 9.22 14.29
CA GLY A 101 13.77 10.26 15.03
C GLY A 101 13.19 11.68 15.03
N GLY A 102 12.22 11.98 15.87
CA GLY A 102 11.78 13.36 16.12
C GLY A 102 10.43 13.76 15.51
N ALA A 103 9.78 12.86 14.79
CA ALA A 103 8.45 13.11 14.22
C ALA A 103 7.40 13.41 15.31
N SER A 104 6.42 14.21 14.93
CA SER A 104 5.29 14.56 15.79
C SER A 104 4.58 13.31 16.30
N LYS A 105 4.21 13.33 17.58
CA LYS A 105 3.36 12.33 18.24
C LYS A 105 1.87 12.62 18.07
N PHE A 106 1.52 13.64 17.31
CA PHE A 106 0.16 14.07 17.07
C PHE A 106 -0.23 13.79 15.64
N VAL A 107 -1.50 13.54 15.40
CA VAL A 107 -2.07 13.34 14.06
C VAL A 107 -3.36 14.11 13.92
N LYS A 108 -3.73 14.43 12.68
CA LYS A 108 -4.98 15.09 12.32
C LYS A 108 -5.54 14.50 11.04
N PRO A 109 -6.82 14.71 10.73
CA PRO A 109 -7.40 14.33 9.44
C PRO A 109 -6.62 14.96 8.28
N GLY A 110 -6.31 14.14 7.27
CA GLY A 110 -5.51 14.53 6.11
C GLY A 110 -4.02 14.24 6.22
N ASP A 111 -3.50 13.89 7.39
CA ASP A 111 -2.12 13.44 7.53
C ASP A 111 -1.94 12.06 6.88
N ALA A 112 -0.84 11.91 6.13
CA ALA A 112 -0.39 10.63 5.62
C ALA A 112 0.69 10.07 6.56
N VAL A 113 0.40 8.93 7.19
CA VAL A 113 1.29 8.34 8.19
C VAL A 113 1.42 6.83 7.98
N LEU A 114 2.54 6.28 8.42
CA LEU A 114 2.70 4.83 8.58
C LEU A 114 2.51 4.48 10.06
N ALA A 115 1.67 3.48 10.31
CA ALA A 115 1.42 3.00 11.66
C ALA A 115 1.65 1.49 11.74
N GLN A 116 2.24 1.05 12.84
CA GLN A 116 2.38 -0.36 13.12
C GLN A 116 1.03 -0.98 13.46
N VAL A 117 0.66 -2.04 12.74
CA VAL A 117 -0.56 -2.80 13.03
C VAL A 117 -0.31 -3.82 14.14
N ASP A 118 -1.33 -4.08 14.96
CA ASP A 118 -1.25 -5.09 16.03
C ASP A 118 -1.48 -6.51 15.51
N GLY A 119 -2.22 -6.65 14.41
CA GLY A 119 -2.49 -7.91 13.74
C GLY A 119 -3.25 -7.67 12.45
N GLY A 120 -3.51 -8.74 11.72
CA GLY A 120 -4.23 -8.69 10.46
C GLY A 120 -5.08 -9.93 10.25
N TYR A 121 -5.97 -9.86 9.29
CA TYR A 121 -6.72 -11.01 8.82
C TYR A 121 -6.92 -10.94 7.31
N SER A 122 -7.12 -12.10 6.72
CA SER A 122 -7.48 -12.23 5.31
C SER A 122 -8.45 -13.39 5.14
N HIS A 123 -9.12 -13.46 4.01
CA HIS A 123 -9.90 -14.63 3.62
C HIS A 123 -9.07 -15.52 2.68
N GLU A 124 -9.51 -16.76 2.49
CA GLU A 124 -8.78 -17.79 1.75
C GLU A 124 -8.31 -17.35 0.37
N PHE A 125 -9.17 -16.62 -0.36
CA PHE A 125 -8.86 -16.17 -1.73
C PHE A 125 -7.75 -15.10 -1.74
N THR A 126 -7.85 -14.10 -0.88
CA THR A 126 -6.84 -13.04 -0.77
C THR A 126 -5.52 -13.59 -0.22
N THR A 127 -5.58 -14.52 0.72
CA THR A 127 -4.38 -15.18 1.28
C THR A 127 -3.56 -15.87 0.20
N ALA A 128 -4.19 -16.60 -0.72
CA ALA A 128 -3.50 -17.26 -1.83
C ALA A 128 -2.80 -16.25 -2.75
N GLN A 129 -3.45 -15.13 -3.06
CA GLN A 129 -2.84 -14.08 -3.88
C GLN A 129 -1.66 -13.41 -3.18
N VAL A 130 -1.81 -13.05 -1.91
CA VAL A 130 -0.73 -12.44 -1.12
C VAL A 130 0.45 -13.40 -1.00
N HIS A 131 0.20 -14.69 -0.78
CA HIS A 131 1.26 -15.71 -0.75
C HIS A 131 2.05 -15.73 -2.06
N THR A 132 1.37 -15.75 -3.20
CA THR A 132 2.04 -15.71 -4.51
C THR A 132 2.95 -14.49 -4.64
N PHE A 133 2.47 -13.29 -4.32
CA PHE A 133 3.28 -12.08 -4.40
C PHE A 133 4.47 -12.10 -3.43
N LEU A 134 4.29 -12.62 -2.23
CA LEU A 134 5.39 -12.71 -1.26
C LEU A 134 6.43 -13.75 -1.69
N SER A 135 6.02 -14.90 -2.24
CA SER A 135 6.93 -15.92 -2.76
C SER A 135 7.73 -15.39 -3.96
N GLU A 136 7.10 -14.68 -4.87
CA GLU A 136 7.79 -14.05 -6.01
C GLU A 136 8.83 -13.01 -5.56
N GLU A 137 8.58 -12.29 -4.49
CA GLU A 137 9.43 -11.17 -4.04
C GLU A 137 10.52 -11.61 -3.05
N TYR A 138 10.23 -12.57 -2.17
CA TYR A 138 11.09 -12.97 -1.05
C TYR A 138 11.56 -14.43 -1.13
N GLY A 139 11.08 -15.20 -2.11
CA GLY A 139 11.31 -16.66 -2.22
C GLY A 139 10.29 -17.46 -1.41
N ASP A 140 10.20 -18.77 -1.69
CA ASP A 140 9.20 -19.65 -1.08
C ASP A 140 9.40 -19.87 0.43
N ASP A 141 10.60 -19.65 0.93
CA ASP A 141 10.97 -19.80 2.35
C ASP A 141 10.70 -18.54 3.19
N TYR A 142 9.97 -17.55 2.67
CA TYR A 142 9.66 -16.36 3.44
C TYR A 142 8.86 -16.70 4.71
N SER A 143 9.07 -15.91 5.76
CA SER A 143 8.32 -16.05 7.02
C SER A 143 7.75 -14.72 7.47
N LEU A 144 6.56 -14.77 8.07
CA LEU A 144 5.97 -13.61 8.72
C LEU A 144 6.63 -13.38 10.08
N PRO A 145 6.98 -12.14 10.44
CA PRO A 145 7.63 -11.84 11.72
C PRO A 145 6.81 -12.28 12.95
N ASN A 146 5.49 -12.22 12.86
CA ASN A 146 4.57 -12.59 13.95
C ASN A 146 3.35 -13.34 13.37
N PRO A 147 3.48 -14.58 12.94
CA PRO A 147 2.38 -15.31 12.28
C PRO A 147 1.15 -15.48 13.17
N SER A 148 1.32 -15.57 14.49
CA SER A 148 0.21 -15.67 15.45
C SER A 148 -0.68 -14.44 15.54
N LYS A 149 -0.26 -13.32 14.96
CA LYS A 149 -1.07 -12.10 14.87
C LYS A 149 -1.89 -12.00 13.59
N PHE A 150 -1.82 -13.01 12.75
CA PHE A 150 -2.59 -13.06 11.51
C PHE A 150 -3.56 -14.24 11.56
N ALA A 151 -4.80 -13.99 11.11
CA ALA A 151 -5.83 -14.99 11.01
C ALA A 151 -6.32 -15.11 9.56
N VAL A 152 -6.58 -16.33 9.13
CA VAL A 152 -7.22 -16.62 7.85
C VAL A 152 -8.62 -17.14 8.13
N PHE A 153 -9.60 -16.58 7.44
CA PHE A 153 -10.99 -16.97 7.54
C PHE A 153 -11.48 -17.49 6.20
N GLU A 154 -12.18 -18.62 6.22
CA GLU A 154 -12.91 -19.10 5.07
C GLU A 154 -14.18 -18.29 4.93
N ASP A 155 -14.38 -17.61 3.79
CA ASP A 155 -15.49 -16.70 3.56
C ASP A 155 -16.16 -16.89 2.19
N HIS A 156 -15.39 -16.90 1.11
CA HIS A 156 -15.94 -16.95 -0.25
C HIS A 156 -16.15 -18.36 -0.78
N LEU A 157 -15.32 -19.31 -0.39
CA LEU A 157 -15.33 -20.69 -0.87
C LEU A 157 -15.72 -21.64 0.25
N LEU A 158 -16.91 -21.48 0.79
CA LEU A 158 -17.46 -22.32 1.86
C LEU A 158 -17.87 -23.72 1.38
N TYR A 159 -17.14 -24.30 0.46
CA TYR A 159 -17.37 -25.67 0.01
C TYR A 159 -16.89 -26.73 1.01
N ALA A 160 -16.19 -26.34 2.05
CA ALA A 160 -15.64 -27.25 3.05
C ALA A 160 -16.72 -28.16 3.70
N THR A 161 -17.92 -27.62 3.95
CA THR A 161 -19.06 -28.41 4.45
C THR A 161 -19.74 -29.27 3.39
N GLY A 162 -19.41 -29.07 2.12
CA GLY A 162 -19.97 -29.77 0.98
C GLY A 162 -19.03 -30.82 0.36
N VAL A 163 -17.76 -30.87 0.77
CA VAL A 163 -16.74 -31.74 0.17
C VAL A 163 -17.17 -33.24 0.20
N GLU A 164 -17.82 -33.68 1.25
CA GLU A 164 -18.36 -35.04 1.33
C GLU A 164 -19.42 -35.35 0.27
N ARG A 165 -20.13 -34.30 -0.24
CA ARG A 165 -21.14 -34.44 -1.30
C ARG A 165 -20.51 -34.53 -2.69
N PHE A 166 -19.32 -34.04 -2.89
CA PHE A 166 -18.61 -34.06 -4.17
C PHE A 166 -17.60 -35.19 -4.29
N SER A 167 -17.32 -35.90 -3.21
CA SER A 167 -16.42 -37.07 -3.20
C SER A 167 -17.11 -38.44 -3.45
N ARG A 168 -18.38 -38.46 -3.87
CA ARG A 168 -19.12 -39.63 -4.23
C ARG A 168 -19.43 -39.69 -5.72
#